data_7aa9d5f684b44686117346cff00aad7c
#
_entry.id   7aa9d5f684b44686117346cff00aad7c
#
_cell.length_a   1.000
_cell.length_b   1.000
_cell.length_c   1.000
_cell.angle_alpha   90.00
_cell.angle_beta   90.00
_cell.angle_gamma   90.00
#
_symmetry.space_group_name_H-M   'P 1'
#
loop_
_entity.id
_entity.type
_entity.pdbx_description
1 polymer ?
#
loop_
_entity_poly.entity_id
_entity_poly.type
_entity_poly.pdbx_seq_one_letter_code
_entity_poly.pdbx_strand_id
1 'polypeptide(L)'
;MSLSRIKNGTIYDPANGVNGEVRDLWIQDGVIVAAPPNQDTFSGKTLDATGYVVMPGGIDMHCHIAGPKVNAGRKMTPEMKRNAPPIYRSEHTRSGTGGIVPSTFATGYLFASIGYTTAMDAAIPGLHARHAHEELQDTPILDKGFYLLFGNNHFVMKHLRNQDQTALDAYCAWLLESAKGYTIKIVNPGGVEDWKQISRKSIKELDSPVQNFGVTPREIVRGLAGTADRLQLPHSVHIHCNNLGIPGNWETTLKTMESLEGHRGHLAHVQFHSYDGDPNDPTSFSSATQKLVDYVNSHENITVDVGHINPGSTISMTGDTPFSQFLHNINRNKWYTADCELESSCGVIPIEYRPQRSLINAVQWAIALEWYLLMEDPWRVIMTSDHPNGGAFYHYPEIIYLLMDKNFRQEFLSRMPEEIRERSVLADLEREYSLYEIAIITRAAPARVLGMKEKGHLGMGAHADITIYAPQQNRQEMFERPRWVFKDGQLVVEDGEIQEHQFGRTYYTAPDFDQEFLPQIKNWFDD
;
A
#
# COMPACT_ATOMS: atom_id res chain seq x y z
N MET A 1 12.79 -11.29 27.64
CA MET A 1 12.54 -10.02 28.38
C MET A 1 11.66 -10.27 29.59
N SER A 2 11.67 -9.38 30.58
CA SER A 2 10.76 -9.50 31.74
C SER A 2 9.33 -9.22 31.32
N LEU A 3 8.36 -9.83 32.00
CA LEU A 3 6.93 -9.54 31.83
C LEU A 3 6.67 -8.04 32.10
N SER A 4 5.88 -7.40 31.28
CA SER A 4 5.43 -6.00 31.42
C SER A 4 3.94 -5.88 31.16
N ARG A 5 3.34 -4.77 31.63
CA ARG A 5 1.90 -4.51 31.51
C ARG A 5 1.62 -3.10 31.00
N ILE A 6 0.68 -2.99 30.07
CA ILE A 6 -0.03 -1.75 29.75
C ILE A 6 -1.43 -1.89 30.39
N LYS A 7 -1.75 -1.08 31.37
CA LYS A 7 -3.01 -1.20 32.12
C LYS A 7 -4.03 -0.13 31.76
N ASN A 8 -5.31 -0.48 31.91
CA ASN A 8 -6.46 0.43 31.82
C ASN A 8 -6.61 1.15 30.43
N GLY A 9 -6.03 0.61 29.35
CA GLY A 9 -6.17 1.19 28.03
C GLY A 9 -7.56 0.94 27.42
N THR A 10 -8.12 1.91 26.70
CA THR A 10 -9.34 1.72 25.89
C THR A 10 -8.97 1.07 24.59
N ILE A 11 -9.21 -0.23 24.45
CA ILE A 11 -8.70 -1.09 23.37
C ILE A 11 -9.65 -1.08 22.16
N TYR A 12 -9.10 -0.85 20.98
CA TYR A 12 -9.74 -1.09 19.69
C TYR A 12 -8.95 -2.18 18.94
N ASP A 13 -9.45 -3.40 18.99
CA ASP A 13 -8.84 -4.59 18.38
C ASP A 13 -9.90 -5.38 17.59
N PRO A 14 -10.18 -4.96 16.34
CA PRO A 14 -11.24 -5.58 15.54
C PRO A 14 -11.05 -7.05 15.27
N ALA A 15 -9.83 -7.53 15.12
CA ALA A 15 -9.56 -8.94 14.85
C ALA A 15 -9.98 -9.86 16.00
N ASN A 16 -10.06 -9.32 17.23
CA ASN A 16 -10.56 -10.03 18.40
C ASN A 16 -11.94 -9.51 18.88
N GLY A 17 -12.63 -8.70 18.08
CA GLY A 17 -13.97 -8.18 18.37
C GLY A 17 -14.01 -7.15 19.51
N VAL A 18 -12.88 -6.55 19.89
CA VAL A 18 -12.81 -5.58 21.00
C VAL A 18 -13.03 -4.17 20.47
N ASN A 19 -14.08 -3.50 20.95
CA ASN A 19 -14.52 -2.18 20.48
C ASN A 19 -14.64 -1.18 21.64
N GLY A 20 -13.54 -0.57 22.05
CA GLY A 20 -13.53 0.47 23.09
C GLY A 20 -13.63 -0.05 24.51
N GLU A 21 -13.26 -1.28 24.77
CA GLU A 21 -13.24 -1.86 26.10
C GLU A 21 -11.96 -1.49 26.87
N VAL A 22 -12.11 -1.20 28.16
CA VAL A 22 -10.96 -0.96 29.04
C VAL A 22 -10.37 -2.30 29.47
N ARG A 23 -9.12 -2.56 29.07
CA ARG A 23 -8.42 -3.81 29.33
C ARG A 23 -6.93 -3.58 29.61
N ASP A 24 -6.31 -4.56 30.25
CA ASP A 24 -4.86 -4.65 30.39
C ASP A 24 -4.27 -5.49 29.26
N LEU A 25 -3.08 -5.12 28.79
CA LEU A 25 -2.26 -5.92 27.89
C LEU A 25 -1.01 -6.37 28.62
N TRP A 26 -0.66 -7.65 28.45
CA TRP A 26 0.52 -8.27 29.03
C TRP A 26 1.51 -8.65 27.94
N ILE A 27 2.77 -8.26 28.11
CA ILE A 27 3.81 -8.40 27.11
C ILE A 27 4.98 -9.15 27.70
N GLN A 28 5.40 -10.22 27.01
CA GLN A 28 6.60 -10.97 27.35
C GLN A 28 7.34 -11.35 26.05
N ASP A 29 8.65 -11.12 26.03
CA ASP A 29 9.53 -11.48 24.90
C ASP A 29 9.04 -10.96 23.52
N GLY A 30 8.45 -9.76 23.52
CA GLY A 30 7.99 -9.09 22.29
C GLY A 30 6.62 -9.52 21.79
N VAL A 31 5.90 -10.38 22.53
CA VAL A 31 4.57 -10.85 22.15
C VAL A 31 3.54 -10.59 23.26
N ILE A 32 2.28 -10.49 22.85
CA ILE A 32 1.14 -10.40 23.77
C ILE A 32 0.90 -11.77 24.42
N VAL A 33 0.78 -11.78 25.75
CA VAL A 33 0.57 -13.01 26.54
C VAL A 33 -0.66 -12.89 27.44
N ALA A 34 -1.10 -14.01 27.99
CA ALA A 34 -2.17 -14.03 29.00
C ALA A 34 -1.77 -13.31 30.28
N ALA A 35 -2.75 -12.75 30.98
CA ALA A 35 -2.56 -12.19 32.32
C ALA A 35 -2.02 -13.26 33.28
N PRO A 36 -0.99 -12.94 34.10
CA PRO A 36 -0.49 -13.88 35.08
C PRO A 36 -1.50 -14.10 36.23
N PRO A 37 -1.51 -15.24 36.91
CA PRO A 37 -2.45 -15.52 38.01
C PRO A 37 -2.40 -14.50 39.17
N ASN A 38 -1.25 -13.87 39.37
CA ASN A 38 -1.00 -12.88 40.42
C ASN A 38 -1.00 -11.44 39.92
N GLN A 39 -1.81 -11.14 38.91
CA GLN A 39 -1.87 -9.81 38.23
C GLN A 39 -2.06 -8.64 39.21
N ASP A 40 -2.81 -8.82 40.29
CA ASP A 40 -3.11 -7.78 41.29
C ASP A 40 -1.88 -7.38 42.12
N THR A 41 -0.91 -8.29 42.28
CA THR A 41 0.33 -8.07 43.04
C THR A 41 1.54 -7.88 42.14
N PHE A 42 1.32 -7.72 40.82
CA PHE A 42 2.40 -7.56 39.85
C PHE A 42 3.19 -6.27 40.10
N SER A 43 4.48 -6.40 40.33
CA SER A 43 5.42 -5.29 40.61
C SER A 43 6.41 -5.01 39.48
N GLY A 44 6.23 -5.63 38.31
CA GLY A 44 7.08 -5.41 37.13
C GLY A 44 6.75 -4.08 36.39
N LYS A 45 7.42 -3.87 35.27
CA LYS A 45 7.24 -2.68 34.44
C LYS A 45 5.77 -2.52 34.05
N THR A 46 5.17 -1.41 34.42
CA THR A 46 3.76 -1.10 34.13
C THR A 46 3.65 0.30 33.55
N LEU A 47 2.97 0.44 32.40
CA LEU A 47 2.52 1.72 31.84
C LEU A 47 1.03 1.89 32.14
N ASP A 48 0.64 3.03 32.66
CA ASP A 48 -0.78 3.37 32.86
C ASP A 48 -1.33 4.10 31.65
N ALA A 49 -2.24 3.45 30.93
CA ALA A 49 -2.92 3.97 29.75
C ALA A 49 -4.36 4.40 30.03
N THR A 50 -4.69 4.75 31.29
CA THR A 50 -6.03 5.23 31.68
C THR A 50 -6.41 6.46 30.85
N GLY A 51 -7.53 6.36 30.14
CA GLY A 51 -8.04 7.45 29.30
C GLY A 51 -7.41 7.53 27.90
N TYR A 52 -6.47 6.66 27.57
CA TYR A 52 -5.86 6.60 26.24
C TYR A 52 -6.51 5.53 25.35
N VAL A 53 -6.52 5.79 24.05
CA VAL A 53 -6.93 4.85 23.00
C VAL A 53 -5.74 3.96 22.63
N VAL A 54 -5.95 2.64 22.64
CA VAL A 54 -4.92 1.64 22.33
C VAL A 54 -5.34 0.83 21.11
N MET A 55 -4.46 0.76 20.13
CA MET A 55 -4.66 0.02 18.88
C MET A 55 -3.42 -0.82 18.56
N PRO A 56 -3.54 -1.86 17.71
CA PRO A 56 -2.35 -2.48 17.10
C PRO A 56 -1.53 -1.44 16.33
N GLY A 57 -0.25 -1.68 16.12
CA GLY A 57 0.59 -0.88 15.25
C GLY A 57 0.05 -0.80 13.82
N GLY A 58 0.15 0.37 13.18
CA GLY A 58 -0.33 0.60 11.82
C GLY A 58 0.44 -0.26 10.80
N ILE A 59 -0.25 -0.65 9.73
CA ILE A 59 0.30 -1.43 8.61
C ILE A 59 0.00 -0.70 7.31
N ASP A 60 1.05 -0.27 6.62
CA ASP A 60 0.97 0.21 5.25
C ASP A 60 1.30 -0.95 4.30
N MET A 61 0.29 -1.45 3.61
CA MET A 61 0.49 -2.59 2.71
C MET A 61 0.87 -2.19 1.28
N HIS A 62 0.89 -0.89 0.98
CA HIS A 62 1.19 -0.40 -0.36
C HIS A 62 1.92 0.95 -0.31
N CYS A 63 3.24 0.91 -0.25
CA CYS A 63 4.11 2.07 -0.36
C CYS A 63 5.31 1.77 -1.27
N HIS A 64 6.09 2.81 -1.59
CA HIS A 64 7.35 2.70 -2.31
C HIS A 64 8.47 3.33 -1.48
N ILE A 65 9.29 2.49 -0.83
CA ILE A 65 10.28 2.91 0.16
C ILE A 65 11.69 2.42 -0.14
N ALA A 66 11.85 1.49 -1.08
CA ALA A 66 13.13 0.87 -1.42
C ALA A 66 13.33 0.71 -2.93
N GLY A 67 14.57 0.50 -3.31
CA GLY A 67 14.96 0.15 -4.66
C GLY A 67 15.25 1.34 -5.59
N PRO A 68 15.69 1.06 -6.82
CA PRO A 68 16.21 2.09 -7.74
C PRO A 68 15.23 3.18 -8.11
N LYS A 69 13.91 2.88 -8.25
CA LYS A 69 12.90 3.89 -8.55
C LYS A 69 12.76 4.91 -7.42
N VAL A 70 12.79 4.45 -6.17
CA VAL A 70 12.74 5.32 -4.99
C VAL A 70 13.97 6.20 -4.92
N ASN A 71 15.16 5.65 -5.22
CA ASN A 71 16.39 6.43 -5.31
C ASN A 71 16.37 7.46 -6.43
N ALA A 72 15.76 7.14 -7.58
CA ALA A 72 15.52 8.12 -8.64
C ALA A 72 14.59 9.24 -8.15
N GLY A 73 13.48 8.89 -7.49
CA GLY A 73 12.55 9.86 -6.86
C GLY A 73 13.25 10.79 -5.88
N ARG A 74 14.10 10.26 -5.01
CA ARG A 74 14.91 11.06 -4.07
C ARG A 74 15.81 12.10 -4.74
N LYS A 75 16.17 11.90 -6.01
CA LYS A 75 17.05 12.78 -6.79
C LYS A 75 16.31 13.76 -7.70
N MET A 76 15.03 13.52 -7.99
CA MET A 76 14.26 14.30 -8.96
C MET A 76 13.98 15.73 -8.49
N THR A 77 13.77 15.95 -7.19
CA THR A 77 13.39 17.22 -6.59
C THR A 77 14.27 17.53 -5.38
N PRO A 78 15.55 17.87 -5.58
CA PRO A 78 16.49 18.11 -4.48
C PRO A 78 16.09 19.28 -3.58
N GLU A 79 15.32 20.24 -4.09
CA GLU A 79 14.74 21.34 -3.32
C GLU A 79 13.80 20.87 -2.21
N MET A 80 13.05 19.80 -2.42
CA MET A 80 12.18 19.23 -1.38
C MET A 80 12.99 18.73 -0.18
N LYS A 81 14.18 18.18 -0.43
CA LYS A 81 15.06 17.72 0.64
C LYS A 81 15.71 18.88 1.41
N ARG A 82 15.99 20.02 0.74
CA ARG A 82 16.50 21.22 1.43
C ARG A 82 15.47 21.81 2.39
N ASN A 83 14.20 21.76 2.03
CA ASN A 83 13.11 22.34 2.80
C ASN A 83 12.53 21.36 3.86
N ALA A 84 12.86 20.06 3.75
CA ALA A 84 12.39 19.06 4.69
C ALA A 84 13.18 19.13 6.01
N PRO A 85 12.53 18.93 7.16
CA PRO A 85 13.23 18.82 8.43
C PRO A 85 14.25 17.66 8.37
N PRO A 86 15.51 17.91 8.76
CA PRO A 86 16.50 16.85 8.83
C PRO A 86 16.26 15.94 10.02
N ILE A 87 16.58 14.66 9.88
CA ILE A 87 16.71 13.75 11.01
C ILE A 87 18.15 13.87 11.51
N TYR A 88 18.35 14.46 12.67
CA TYR A 88 19.66 14.61 13.26
C TYR A 88 20.13 13.31 13.92
N ARG A 89 21.42 13.04 13.78
CA ARG A 89 22.03 11.88 14.44
C ARG A 89 22.04 12.09 15.97
N SER A 90 21.56 11.10 16.68
CA SER A 90 21.58 11.01 18.14
C SER A 90 22.01 9.60 18.58
N GLU A 91 21.92 9.29 19.85
CA GLU A 91 22.07 7.90 20.32
C GLU A 91 20.94 6.98 19.86
N HIS A 92 19.75 7.55 19.54
CA HIS A 92 18.55 6.82 19.13
C HIS A 92 18.30 6.86 17.62
N THR A 93 18.94 7.78 16.89
CA THR A 93 18.67 7.97 15.45
C THR A 93 19.94 8.06 14.65
N ARG A 94 19.90 7.56 13.40
CA ARG A 94 20.87 7.87 12.37
C ARG A 94 20.44 9.13 11.61
N SER A 95 21.36 9.81 10.96
CA SER A 95 21.04 11.01 10.18
C SER A 95 20.25 10.68 8.91
N GLY A 96 19.42 11.61 8.47
CA GLY A 96 18.62 11.48 7.26
C GLY A 96 17.87 12.76 6.96
N THR A 97 17.06 12.73 5.91
CA THR A 97 16.18 13.84 5.52
C THR A 97 14.77 13.35 5.32
N GLY A 98 13.79 14.10 5.81
CA GLY A 98 12.38 13.93 5.50
C GLY A 98 12.04 14.32 4.07
N GLY A 99 10.85 14.84 3.86
CA GLY A 99 10.29 15.21 2.57
C GLY A 99 9.41 14.12 1.99
N ILE A 100 8.91 14.34 0.79
CA ILE A 100 7.92 13.45 0.15
C ILE A 100 8.49 12.05 -0.09
N VAL A 101 9.77 11.96 -0.47
CA VAL A 101 10.49 10.70 -0.58
C VAL A 101 11.66 10.73 0.42
N PRO A 102 11.43 10.35 1.68
CA PRO A 102 12.44 10.42 2.72
C PRO A 102 13.67 9.56 2.41
N SER A 103 14.79 9.87 3.06
CA SER A 103 15.94 8.96 3.05
C SER A 103 15.58 7.64 3.74
N THR A 104 16.34 6.59 3.46
CA THR A 104 16.09 5.23 3.97
C THR A 104 15.86 5.19 5.47
N PHE A 105 16.76 5.81 6.26
CA PHE A 105 16.62 5.84 7.72
C PHE A 105 15.44 6.69 8.17
N ALA A 106 15.25 7.87 7.57
CA ALA A 106 14.14 8.76 7.92
C ALA A 106 12.78 8.09 7.68
N THR A 107 12.65 7.28 6.64
CA THR A 107 11.42 6.56 6.33
C THR A 107 10.92 5.74 7.52
N GLY A 108 11.79 4.93 8.15
CA GLY A 108 11.41 4.13 9.29
C GLY A 108 11.00 4.96 10.51
N TYR A 109 11.76 6.00 10.84
CA TYR A 109 11.43 6.91 11.95
C TYR A 109 10.13 7.66 11.72
N LEU A 110 9.89 8.17 10.51
CA LEU A 110 8.69 8.92 10.18
C LEU A 110 7.43 8.05 10.20
N PHE A 111 7.48 6.81 9.71
CA PHE A 111 6.38 5.86 9.86
C PHE A 111 6.08 5.55 11.32
N ALA A 112 7.12 5.27 12.11
CA ALA A 112 6.97 4.98 13.53
C ALA A 112 6.37 6.18 14.30
N SER A 113 6.80 7.41 13.97
CA SER A 113 6.32 8.64 14.65
C SER A 113 4.82 8.88 14.48
N ILE A 114 4.17 8.31 13.46
CA ILE A 114 2.71 8.33 13.26
C ILE A 114 2.02 7.00 13.62
N GLY A 115 2.74 6.10 14.30
CA GLY A 115 2.17 4.85 14.83
C GLY A 115 2.13 3.66 13.90
N TYR A 116 2.84 3.70 12.77
CA TYR A 116 2.97 2.56 11.86
C TYR A 116 4.22 1.74 12.19
N THR A 117 4.06 0.42 12.25
CA THR A 117 5.12 -0.54 12.60
C THR A 117 5.45 -1.53 11.51
N THR A 118 4.69 -1.50 10.41
CA THR A 118 4.87 -2.40 9.25
C THR A 118 4.61 -1.64 7.96
N ALA A 119 5.47 -1.83 6.94
CA ALA A 119 5.32 -1.25 5.62
C ALA A 119 5.78 -2.21 4.53
N MET A 120 5.01 -2.35 3.44
CA MET A 120 5.31 -3.25 2.32
C MET A 120 5.54 -2.44 1.04
N ASP A 121 6.73 -2.60 0.41
CA ASP A 121 6.99 -1.98 -0.90
C ASP A 121 6.24 -2.75 -1.99
N ALA A 122 5.41 -2.04 -2.73
CA ALA A 122 4.41 -2.66 -3.59
C ALA A 122 4.94 -3.13 -4.95
N ALA A 123 6.22 -2.85 -5.32
CA ALA A 123 6.66 -3.20 -6.67
C ALA A 123 8.18 -3.17 -6.87
N ILE A 124 8.82 -4.32 -6.73
CA ILE A 124 10.24 -4.48 -6.99
C ILE A 124 10.45 -5.46 -8.16
N PRO A 125 11.17 -5.07 -9.23
CA PRO A 125 11.64 -6.02 -10.23
C PRO A 125 12.59 -7.04 -9.61
N GLY A 126 12.52 -8.31 -10.03
CA GLY A 126 13.39 -9.37 -9.52
C GLY A 126 14.89 -9.03 -9.61
N LEU A 127 15.30 -8.39 -10.71
CA LEU A 127 16.68 -7.91 -10.91
C LEU A 127 17.16 -6.92 -9.84
N HIS A 128 16.25 -6.17 -9.23
CA HIS A 128 16.56 -5.17 -8.20
C HIS A 128 16.35 -5.65 -6.75
N ALA A 129 16.00 -6.91 -6.56
CA ALA A 129 15.65 -7.47 -5.25
C ALA A 129 16.76 -7.28 -4.21
N ARG A 130 18.01 -7.55 -4.57
CA ARG A 130 19.14 -7.40 -3.65
C ARG A 130 19.29 -5.94 -3.16
N HIS A 131 19.26 -4.98 -4.08
CA HIS A 131 19.33 -3.55 -3.75
C HIS A 131 18.19 -3.16 -2.78
N ALA A 132 16.95 -3.60 -3.08
CA ALA A 132 15.81 -3.33 -2.21
C ALA A 132 16.00 -3.93 -0.81
N HIS A 133 16.51 -5.15 -0.70
CA HIS A 133 16.79 -5.77 0.60
C HIS A 133 17.84 -5.03 1.41
N GLU A 134 18.91 -4.56 0.79
CA GLU A 134 19.95 -3.77 1.47
C GLU A 134 19.35 -2.48 2.05
N GLU A 135 18.48 -1.77 1.32
CA GLU A 135 17.78 -0.59 1.83
C GLU A 135 16.75 -0.94 2.92
N LEU A 136 15.98 -2.03 2.74
CA LEU A 136 15.03 -2.46 3.77
C LEU A 136 15.72 -2.86 5.07
N GLN A 137 16.90 -3.50 5.00
CA GLN A 137 17.69 -3.80 6.20
C GLN A 137 18.11 -2.54 6.95
N ASP A 138 18.40 -1.47 6.21
CA ASP A 138 18.78 -0.18 6.78
C ASP A 138 17.59 0.67 7.25
N THR A 139 16.35 0.31 6.89
CA THR A 139 15.14 1.00 7.34
C THR A 139 14.83 0.60 8.79
N PRO A 140 14.94 1.52 9.77
CA PRO A 140 14.78 1.20 11.18
C PRO A 140 13.33 0.98 11.57
N ILE A 141 13.13 0.29 12.71
CA ILE A 141 11.89 0.04 13.44
C ILE A 141 10.89 -0.83 12.68
N LEU A 142 10.57 -0.51 11.43
CA LEU A 142 9.51 -1.18 10.67
C LEU A 142 9.80 -2.66 10.41
N ASP A 143 8.76 -3.48 10.51
CA ASP A 143 8.69 -4.72 9.76
C ASP A 143 8.36 -4.40 8.30
N LYS A 144 8.95 -5.10 7.35
CA LYS A 144 8.89 -4.75 5.93
C LYS A 144 9.06 -5.95 5.02
N GLY A 145 8.75 -5.76 3.76
CA GLY A 145 8.92 -6.70 2.67
C GLY A 145 8.59 -6.02 1.36
N PHE A 146 8.59 -6.78 0.26
CA PHE A 146 8.18 -6.23 -1.03
C PHE A 146 7.50 -7.29 -1.90
N TYR A 147 6.72 -6.80 -2.88
CA TYR A 147 6.08 -7.63 -3.89
C TYR A 147 6.91 -7.63 -5.18
N LEU A 148 7.04 -8.79 -5.81
CA LEU A 148 7.79 -8.94 -7.06
C LEU A 148 6.91 -8.73 -8.29
N LEU A 149 7.47 -8.06 -9.29
CA LEU A 149 6.82 -7.79 -10.57
C LEU A 149 6.86 -9.02 -11.49
N PHE A 150 5.67 -9.43 -11.97
CA PHE A 150 5.49 -10.55 -12.90
C PHE A 150 4.67 -10.19 -14.15
N GLY A 151 3.88 -9.11 -14.13
CA GLY A 151 2.86 -8.83 -15.14
C GLY A 151 3.38 -8.56 -16.57
N ASN A 152 4.67 -8.28 -16.73
CA ASN A 152 5.34 -8.11 -18.03
C ASN A 152 6.58 -8.99 -18.16
N ASN A 153 6.67 -10.04 -17.34
CA ASN A 153 7.79 -10.97 -17.34
C ASN A 153 7.68 -11.92 -18.54
N HIS A 154 8.78 -12.05 -19.29
CA HIS A 154 8.81 -12.82 -20.54
C HIS A 154 8.60 -14.32 -20.31
N PHE A 155 9.17 -14.88 -19.25
CA PHE A 155 8.98 -16.29 -18.89
C PHE A 155 7.49 -16.57 -18.56
N VAL A 156 6.85 -15.69 -17.78
CA VAL A 156 5.40 -15.78 -17.49
C VAL A 156 4.58 -15.80 -18.77
N MET A 157 4.78 -14.83 -19.66
CA MET A 157 4.03 -14.75 -20.92
C MET A 157 4.27 -15.94 -21.84
N LYS A 158 5.50 -16.48 -21.89
CA LYS A 158 5.82 -17.69 -22.66
C LYS A 158 5.04 -18.91 -22.16
N HIS A 159 5.03 -19.13 -20.84
CA HIS A 159 4.35 -20.30 -20.26
C HIS A 159 2.83 -20.18 -20.34
N LEU A 160 2.27 -18.99 -20.19
CA LEU A 160 0.85 -18.73 -20.42
C LEU A 160 0.46 -19.04 -21.88
N ARG A 161 1.23 -18.55 -22.86
CA ARG A 161 1.00 -18.86 -24.28
C ARG A 161 1.03 -20.36 -24.57
N ASN A 162 1.94 -21.07 -23.93
CA ASN A 162 2.09 -22.52 -24.10
C ASN A 162 1.11 -23.34 -23.25
N GLN A 163 0.27 -22.68 -22.44
CA GLN A 163 -0.64 -23.30 -21.49
C GLN A 163 0.07 -24.24 -20.49
N ASP A 164 1.32 -23.94 -20.17
CA ASP A 164 2.16 -24.70 -19.24
C ASP A 164 2.06 -24.11 -17.83
N GLN A 165 0.96 -24.45 -17.18
CA GLN A 165 0.65 -23.91 -15.84
C GLN A 165 1.63 -24.41 -14.78
N THR A 166 2.10 -25.63 -14.89
CA THR A 166 3.03 -26.23 -13.91
C THR A 166 4.39 -25.53 -13.94
N ALA A 167 4.92 -25.25 -15.14
CA ALA A 167 6.15 -24.49 -15.28
C ALA A 167 5.99 -23.03 -14.82
N LEU A 168 4.82 -22.43 -15.05
CA LEU A 168 4.51 -21.09 -14.55
C LEU A 168 4.53 -21.04 -13.02
N ASP A 169 3.86 -21.99 -12.37
CA ASP A 169 3.83 -22.09 -10.91
C ASP A 169 5.24 -22.29 -10.33
N ALA A 170 6.02 -23.20 -10.91
CA ALA A 170 7.40 -23.46 -10.52
C ALA A 170 8.29 -22.21 -10.66
N TYR A 171 8.16 -21.47 -11.77
CA TYR A 171 8.92 -20.25 -11.98
C TYR A 171 8.55 -19.15 -10.96
N CYS A 172 7.26 -18.94 -10.72
CA CYS A 172 6.81 -17.94 -9.75
C CYS A 172 7.31 -18.27 -8.34
N ALA A 173 7.23 -19.54 -7.93
CA ALA A 173 7.71 -19.99 -6.63
C ALA A 173 9.23 -19.81 -6.50
N TRP A 174 9.98 -20.25 -7.52
CA TRP A 174 11.44 -20.10 -7.58
C TRP A 174 11.87 -18.63 -7.49
N LEU A 175 11.20 -17.73 -8.23
CA LEU A 175 11.57 -16.30 -8.22
C LEU A 175 11.23 -15.65 -6.88
N LEU A 176 10.09 -15.98 -6.27
CA LEU A 176 9.72 -15.50 -4.93
C LEU A 176 10.76 -15.94 -3.89
N GLU A 177 11.16 -17.20 -3.88
CA GLU A 177 12.17 -17.72 -2.96
C GLU A 177 13.55 -17.09 -3.22
N SER A 178 14.01 -17.07 -4.47
CA SER A 178 15.35 -16.59 -4.85
C SER A 178 15.54 -15.10 -4.58
N ALA A 179 14.51 -14.30 -4.84
CA ALA A 179 14.51 -12.86 -4.62
C ALA A 179 14.01 -12.46 -3.22
N LYS A 180 13.53 -13.43 -2.41
CA LYS A 180 12.86 -13.18 -1.12
C LYS A 180 11.75 -12.15 -1.22
N GLY A 181 10.88 -12.31 -2.22
CA GLY A 181 9.67 -11.52 -2.39
C GLY A 181 8.51 -12.06 -1.58
N TYR A 182 7.50 -11.22 -1.32
CA TYR A 182 6.36 -11.62 -0.49
C TYR A 182 5.20 -12.20 -1.29
N THR A 183 4.89 -11.61 -2.43
CA THR A 183 3.80 -12.07 -3.32
C THR A 183 4.03 -11.62 -4.76
N ILE A 184 3.10 -12.02 -5.63
CA ILE A 184 3.05 -11.67 -7.05
C ILE A 184 2.43 -10.29 -7.22
N LYS A 185 3.17 -9.36 -7.83
CA LYS A 185 2.69 -8.04 -8.26
C LYS A 185 2.51 -8.02 -9.78
N ILE A 186 1.36 -7.55 -10.20
CA ILE A 186 1.06 -7.22 -11.60
C ILE A 186 1.04 -5.69 -11.72
N VAL A 187 1.70 -5.14 -12.73
CA VAL A 187 1.63 -3.72 -13.10
C VAL A 187 1.37 -3.62 -14.58
N ASN A 188 0.25 -3.01 -14.97
CA ASN A 188 -0.13 -2.77 -16.37
C ASN A 188 0.18 -4.02 -17.24
N PRO A 189 -0.52 -5.16 -16.99
CA PRO A 189 -0.15 -6.46 -17.56
C PRO A 189 -0.07 -6.41 -19.09
N GLY A 190 1.09 -6.81 -19.63
CA GLY A 190 1.37 -6.76 -21.06
C GLY A 190 1.46 -5.35 -21.67
N GLY A 191 0.89 -4.34 -21.01
CA GLY A 191 0.84 -2.97 -21.54
C GLY A 191 2.20 -2.27 -21.53
N VAL A 192 3.06 -2.59 -20.58
CA VAL A 192 4.43 -2.07 -20.55
C VAL A 192 5.25 -2.67 -21.70
N GLU A 193 5.09 -3.96 -21.96
CA GLU A 193 5.80 -4.62 -23.05
C GLU A 193 5.34 -4.12 -24.43
N ASP A 194 4.04 -3.96 -24.64
CA ASP A 194 3.50 -3.34 -25.87
C ASP A 194 4.01 -1.91 -26.07
N TRP A 195 4.11 -1.13 -24.99
CA TRP A 195 4.60 0.24 -25.08
C TRP A 195 6.06 0.33 -25.53
N LYS A 196 6.91 -0.63 -25.18
CA LYS A 196 8.30 -0.72 -25.67
C LYS A 196 8.39 -0.95 -27.17
N GLN A 197 7.35 -1.51 -27.76
CA GLN A 197 7.28 -1.78 -29.19
C GLN A 197 7.00 -0.50 -30.01
N ILE A 198 6.89 -0.61 -31.32
CA ILE A 198 6.78 0.52 -32.26
C ILE A 198 5.55 1.39 -32.01
N SER A 199 4.48 0.83 -31.48
CA SER A 199 3.20 1.56 -31.33
C SER A 199 3.20 2.64 -30.26
N ARG A 200 3.97 2.48 -29.18
CA ARG A 200 4.06 3.36 -28.01
C ARG A 200 2.70 3.93 -27.55
N LYS A 201 1.66 3.11 -27.59
CA LYS A 201 0.32 3.49 -27.16
C LYS A 201 0.22 3.38 -25.64
N SER A 202 -0.33 4.42 -24.99
CA SER A 202 -0.56 4.41 -23.54
C SER A 202 -1.76 3.55 -23.14
N ILE A 203 -2.74 3.37 -24.04
CA ILE A 203 -3.96 2.61 -23.79
C ILE A 203 -3.78 1.17 -24.25
N LYS A 204 -4.13 0.22 -23.39
CA LYS A 204 -4.12 -1.22 -23.66
C LYS A 204 -5.53 -1.80 -23.49
N GLU A 205 -5.99 -2.48 -24.53
CA GLU A 205 -7.22 -3.27 -24.45
C GLU A 205 -6.95 -4.61 -23.78
N LEU A 206 -7.80 -5.00 -22.83
CA LEU A 206 -7.58 -6.19 -21.97
C LEU A 206 -7.57 -7.50 -22.76
N ASP A 207 -8.28 -7.56 -23.88
CA ASP A 207 -8.41 -8.74 -24.73
C ASP A 207 -7.53 -8.68 -26.01
N SER A 208 -6.71 -7.62 -26.15
CA SER A 208 -5.76 -7.52 -27.26
C SER A 208 -4.45 -8.23 -26.90
N PRO A 209 -3.96 -9.14 -27.75
CA PRO A 209 -2.70 -9.84 -27.49
C PRO A 209 -1.51 -8.90 -27.34
N VAL A 210 -0.63 -9.21 -26.40
CA VAL A 210 0.68 -8.56 -26.27
C VAL A 210 1.53 -8.89 -27.48
N GLN A 211 2.11 -7.88 -28.11
CA GLN A 211 2.92 -8.04 -29.31
C GLN A 211 4.11 -8.99 -29.03
N ASN A 212 4.36 -9.91 -29.94
CA ASN A 212 5.39 -10.98 -29.90
C ASN A 212 5.12 -12.10 -28.89
N PHE A 213 4.22 -11.94 -27.93
CA PHE A 213 3.93 -12.98 -26.94
C PHE A 213 2.63 -13.73 -27.22
N GLY A 214 1.63 -13.08 -27.82
CA GLY A 214 0.37 -13.70 -28.21
C GLY A 214 -0.56 -14.04 -27.03
N VAL A 215 -0.26 -13.51 -25.83
CA VAL A 215 -1.12 -13.59 -24.63
C VAL A 215 -1.80 -12.26 -24.39
N THR A 216 -2.97 -12.26 -23.80
CA THR A 216 -3.73 -11.06 -23.46
C THR A 216 -3.50 -10.63 -22.00
N PRO A 217 -3.69 -9.34 -21.64
CA PRO A 217 -3.72 -8.91 -20.25
C PRO A 217 -4.66 -9.75 -19.38
N ARG A 218 -5.84 -10.12 -19.88
CA ARG A 218 -6.80 -11.00 -19.20
C ARG A 218 -6.17 -12.34 -18.84
N GLU A 219 -5.49 -12.98 -19.77
CA GLU A 219 -4.81 -14.26 -19.53
C GLU A 219 -3.67 -14.13 -18.53
N ILE A 220 -2.94 -13.02 -18.54
CA ILE A 220 -1.88 -12.73 -17.56
C ILE A 220 -2.48 -12.61 -16.15
N VAL A 221 -3.55 -11.81 -15.99
CA VAL A 221 -4.22 -11.63 -14.68
C VAL A 221 -4.75 -12.95 -14.16
N ARG A 222 -5.54 -13.68 -14.97
CA ARG A 222 -6.13 -14.96 -14.59
C ARG A 222 -5.07 -16.01 -14.25
N GLY A 223 -4.05 -16.14 -15.08
CA GLY A 223 -2.98 -17.12 -14.90
C GLY A 223 -2.21 -16.89 -13.60
N LEU A 224 -1.82 -15.65 -13.33
CA LEU A 224 -1.06 -15.29 -12.13
C LEU A 224 -1.93 -15.35 -10.86
N ALA A 225 -3.22 -15.00 -10.94
CA ALA A 225 -4.15 -15.16 -9.82
C ALA A 225 -4.33 -16.64 -9.45
N GLY A 226 -4.51 -17.50 -10.46
CA GLY A 226 -4.54 -18.95 -10.26
C GLY A 226 -3.24 -19.51 -9.69
N THR A 227 -2.08 -19.00 -10.14
CA THR A 227 -0.77 -19.37 -9.58
C THR A 227 -0.68 -18.98 -8.09
N ALA A 228 -1.05 -17.75 -7.72
CA ALA A 228 -1.01 -17.31 -6.33
C ALA A 228 -1.88 -18.21 -5.41
N ASP A 229 -3.04 -18.64 -5.90
CA ASP A 229 -3.92 -19.55 -5.16
C ASP A 229 -3.36 -20.96 -5.04
N ARG A 230 -2.83 -21.56 -6.13
CA ARG A 230 -2.21 -22.90 -6.08
C ARG A 230 -0.98 -22.96 -5.20
N LEU A 231 -0.15 -21.93 -5.23
CA LEU A 231 1.01 -21.77 -4.34
C LEU A 231 0.62 -21.41 -2.91
N GLN A 232 -0.68 -21.22 -2.63
CA GLN A 232 -1.20 -20.83 -1.31
C GLN A 232 -0.49 -19.61 -0.72
N LEU A 233 -0.20 -18.61 -1.56
CA LEU A 233 0.46 -17.40 -1.10
C LEU A 233 -0.41 -16.73 -0.02
N PRO A 234 0.20 -16.22 1.07
CA PRO A 234 -0.54 -15.57 2.16
C PRO A 234 -1.31 -14.34 1.69
N HIS A 235 -0.70 -13.52 0.84
CA HIS A 235 -1.38 -12.44 0.10
C HIS A 235 -1.69 -12.90 -1.32
N SER A 236 -2.86 -12.53 -1.82
CA SER A 236 -3.28 -12.81 -3.20
C SER A 236 -2.41 -12.07 -4.21
N VAL A 237 -2.68 -12.27 -5.50
CA VAL A 237 -2.08 -11.42 -6.54
C VAL A 237 -2.45 -9.95 -6.29
N HIS A 238 -1.46 -9.06 -6.36
CA HIS A 238 -1.60 -7.62 -6.12
C HIS A 238 -1.55 -6.86 -7.45
N ILE A 239 -2.68 -6.25 -7.88
CA ILE A 239 -2.90 -5.84 -9.27
C ILE A 239 -2.99 -4.32 -9.41
N HIS A 240 -2.04 -3.72 -10.13
CA HIS A 240 -2.15 -2.42 -10.75
C HIS A 240 -2.69 -2.64 -12.17
N CYS A 241 -3.94 -2.25 -12.41
CA CYS A 241 -4.65 -2.52 -13.66
C CYS A 241 -4.04 -1.78 -14.86
N ASN A 242 -4.47 -2.14 -16.08
CA ASN A 242 -4.11 -1.36 -17.26
C ASN A 242 -4.77 0.03 -17.25
N ASN A 243 -4.23 0.95 -18.02
CA ASN A 243 -4.79 2.28 -18.28
C ASN A 243 -4.90 3.17 -17.03
N LEU A 244 -3.96 3.05 -16.07
CA LEU A 244 -3.91 3.89 -14.88
C LEU A 244 -3.96 5.37 -15.27
N GLY A 245 -4.85 6.12 -14.61
CA GLY A 245 -4.96 7.58 -14.77
C GLY A 245 -5.67 8.05 -16.03
N ILE A 246 -6.07 7.17 -16.93
CA ILE A 246 -6.74 7.51 -18.19
C ILE A 246 -8.26 7.65 -17.94
N PRO A 247 -8.92 8.75 -18.38
CA PRO A 247 -10.38 8.85 -18.31
C PRO A 247 -11.07 7.66 -18.99
N GLY A 248 -12.15 7.13 -18.39
CA GLY A 248 -12.85 5.93 -18.87
C GLY A 248 -12.21 4.60 -18.45
N ASN A 249 -11.13 4.61 -17.67
CA ASN A 249 -10.41 3.40 -17.29
C ASN A 249 -11.19 2.46 -16.34
N TRP A 250 -12.29 2.90 -15.75
CA TRP A 250 -13.13 2.07 -14.90
C TRP A 250 -13.62 0.80 -15.61
N GLU A 251 -13.89 0.87 -16.92
CA GLU A 251 -14.29 -0.30 -17.70
C GLU A 251 -13.17 -1.35 -17.80
N THR A 252 -11.93 -0.90 -17.98
CA THR A 252 -10.75 -1.79 -17.95
C THR A 252 -10.55 -2.39 -16.56
N THR A 253 -10.78 -1.60 -15.52
CA THR A 253 -10.69 -2.07 -14.12
C THR A 253 -11.75 -3.12 -13.82
N LEU A 254 -13.01 -2.89 -14.23
CA LEU A 254 -14.09 -3.88 -14.09
C LEU A 254 -13.74 -5.19 -14.81
N LYS A 255 -13.31 -5.12 -16.07
CA LYS A 255 -12.87 -6.29 -16.84
C LYS A 255 -11.68 -7.02 -16.18
N THR A 256 -10.80 -6.29 -15.48
CA THR A 256 -9.70 -6.90 -14.71
C THR A 256 -10.24 -7.66 -13.51
N MET A 257 -11.23 -7.12 -12.78
CA MET A 257 -11.92 -7.82 -11.69
C MET A 257 -12.62 -9.10 -12.18
N GLU A 258 -13.34 -9.00 -13.30
CA GLU A 258 -13.99 -10.15 -13.97
C GLU A 258 -12.98 -11.23 -14.37
N SER A 259 -11.76 -10.82 -14.76
CA SER A 259 -10.70 -11.74 -15.18
C SER A 259 -10.16 -12.63 -14.05
N LEU A 260 -10.49 -12.33 -12.80
CA LEU A 260 -10.13 -13.16 -11.66
C LEU A 260 -10.89 -14.49 -11.63
N GLU A 261 -12.08 -14.57 -12.26
CA GLU A 261 -12.89 -15.79 -12.37
C GLU A 261 -13.04 -16.54 -11.03
N GLY A 262 -13.18 -15.81 -9.92
CA GLY A 262 -13.33 -16.34 -8.57
C GLY A 262 -12.01 -16.56 -7.81
N HIS A 263 -10.85 -16.42 -8.45
CA HIS A 263 -9.58 -16.38 -7.74
C HIS A 263 -9.48 -15.15 -6.83
N ARG A 264 -8.71 -15.26 -5.74
CA ARG A 264 -8.45 -14.12 -4.86
C ARG A 264 -7.65 -13.07 -5.61
N GLY A 265 -8.06 -11.81 -5.48
CA GLY A 265 -7.34 -10.67 -6.05
C GLY A 265 -7.38 -9.44 -5.15
N HIS A 266 -6.28 -8.69 -5.17
CA HIS A 266 -6.20 -7.40 -4.51
C HIS A 266 -5.92 -6.32 -5.55
N LEU A 267 -6.87 -5.39 -5.73
CA LEU A 267 -6.66 -4.27 -6.65
C LEU A 267 -5.99 -3.12 -5.93
N ALA A 268 -4.86 -2.70 -6.48
CA ALA A 268 -4.02 -1.66 -5.93
C ALA A 268 -4.55 -0.27 -6.28
N HIS A 269 -4.40 0.67 -5.33
CA HIS A 269 -4.63 2.12 -5.53
C HIS A 269 -5.80 2.42 -6.47
N VAL A 270 -6.97 1.80 -6.15
CA VAL A 270 -8.17 1.83 -7.02
C VAL A 270 -8.66 3.24 -7.34
N GLN A 271 -8.27 4.24 -6.56
CA GLN A 271 -8.55 5.64 -6.86
C GLN A 271 -8.08 6.03 -8.28
N PHE A 272 -6.89 5.58 -8.70
CA PHE A 272 -6.34 5.89 -10.03
C PHE A 272 -7.00 5.08 -11.16
N HIS A 273 -7.88 4.15 -10.84
CA HIS A 273 -8.52 3.20 -11.75
C HIS A 273 -10.06 3.34 -11.80
N SER A 274 -10.60 4.41 -11.22
CA SER A 274 -12.05 4.62 -11.07
C SER A 274 -12.57 5.85 -11.82
N TYR A 275 -11.94 6.16 -12.95
CA TYR A 275 -12.22 7.35 -13.75
C TYR A 275 -13.24 7.04 -14.84
N ASP A 276 -14.32 7.83 -14.91
CA ASP A 276 -15.24 7.92 -16.04
C ASP A 276 -14.83 9.08 -16.96
N GLY A 277 -15.39 9.12 -18.18
CA GLY A 277 -15.15 10.17 -19.16
C GLY A 277 -14.42 9.66 -20.41
N ASP A 278 -14.28 10.57 -21.37
CA ASP A 278 -13.55 10.33 -22.62
C ASP A 278 -12.11 10.86 -22.50
N PRO A 279 -11.08 10.07 -22.82
CA PRO A 279 -9.68 10.53 -22.78
C PRO A 279 -9.40 11.71 -23.72
N ASN A 280 -10.25 11.96 -24.72
CA ASN A 280 -10.13 13.08 -25.64
C ASN A 280 -10.95 14.32 -25.21
N ASP A 281 -11.79 14.21 -24.19
CA ASP A 281 -12.61 15.29 -23.63
C ASP A 281 -12.39 15.44 -22.12
N PRO A 282 -11.44 16.27 -21.68
CA PRO A 282 -11.19 16.49 -20.25
C PRO A 282 -12.40 17.03 -19.47
N THR A 283 -13.39 17.62 -20.18
CA THR A 283 -14.60 18.15 -19.54
C THR A 283 -15.57 17.05 -19.12
N SER A 284 -15.42 15.83 -19.64
CA SER A 284 -16.25 14.66 -19.30
C SER A 284 -15.78 13.92 -18.04
N PHE A 285 -14.61 14.25 -17.49
CA PHE A 285 -13.98 13.55 -16.38
C PHE A 285 -14.86 13.53 -15.11
N SER A 286 -15.15 12.35 -14.60
CA SER A 286 -16.00 12.14 -13.43
C SER A 286 -15.66 10.84 -12.69
N SER A 287 -16.29 10.62 -11.53
CA SER A 287 -16.14 9.40 -10.75
C SER A 287 -16.98 8.25 -11.33
N ALA A 288 -16.37 7.06 -11.39
CA ALA A 288 -17.06 5.79 -11.62
C ALA A 288 -17.00 4.87 -10.39
N THR A 289 -16.65 5.40 -9.23
CA THR A 289 -16.41 4.62 -8.00
C THR A 289 -17.60 3.74 -7.64
N GLN A 290 -18.82 4.27 -7.69
CA GLN A 290 -20.03 3.51 -7.34
C GLN A 290 -20.13 2.21 -8.14
N LYS A 291 -19.88 2.26 -9.47
CA LYS A 291 -19.96 1.10 -10.35
C LYS A 291 -18.98 -0.02 -9.93
N LEU A 292 -17.77 0.36 -9.55
CA LEU A 292 -16.73 -0.57 -9.14
C LEU A 292 -16.97 -1.10 -7.72
N VAL A 293 -17.42 -0.25 -6.82
CA VAL A 293 -17.76 -0.62 -5.45
C VAL A 293 -18.93 -1.63 -5.43
N ASP A 294 -19.97 -1.41 -6.24
CA ASP A 294 -21.08 -2.34 -6.36
C ASP A 294 -20.61 -3.73 -6.80
N TYR A 295 -19.66 -3.78 -7.74
CA TYR A 295 -19.05 -5.05 -8.15
C TYR A 295 -18.26 -5.69 -7.01
N VAL A 296 -17.38 -4.94 -6.33
CA VAL A 296 -16.59 -5.46 -5.21
C VAL A 296 -17.49 -5.93 -4.07
N ASN A 297 -18.53 -5.16 -3.70
CA ASN A 297 -19.47 -5.55 -2.63
C ASN A 297 -20.13 -6.89 -2.91
N SER A 298 -20.39 -7.23 -4.18
CA SER A 298 -21.00 -8.51 -4.60
C SER A 298 -20.00 -9.66 -4.82
N HIS A 299 -18.68 -9.44 -4.70
CA HIS A 299 -17.63 -10.44 -4.97
C HIS A 299 -16.63 -10.52 -3.81
N GLU A 300 -16.79 -11.50 -2.93
CA GLU A 300 -15.99 -11.65 -1.69
C GLU A 300 -14.49 -11.95 -1.91
N ASN A 301 -14.13 -12.45 -3.09
CA ASN A 301 -12.74 -12.78 -3.45
C ASN A 301 -11.88 -11.56 -3.76
N ILE A 302 -12.45 -10.33 -3.76
CA ILE A 302 -11.76 -9.10 -4.13
C ILE A 302 -11.58 -8.19 -2.92
N THR A 303 -10.37 -7.71 -2.73
CA THR A 303 -10.01 -6.65 -1.79
C THR A 303 -9.32 -5.51 -2.53
N VAL A 304 -9.29 -4.31 -1.93
CA VAL A 304 -8.69 -3.13 -2.57
C VAL A 304 -7.88 -2.31 -1.58
N ASP A 305 -6.83 -1.63 -2.05
CA ASP A 305 -6.26 -0.46 -1.39
C ASP A 305 -6.55 0.80 -2.22
N VAL A 306 -6.68 1.93 -1.55
CA VAL A 306 -7.26 3.10 -2.20
C VAL A 306 -6.24 3.94 -2.97
N GLY A 307 -5.05 4.17 -2.43
CA GLY A 307 -4.06 5.06 -3.05
C GLY A 307 -4.48 6.53 -2.99
N HIS A 308 -4.93 6.99 -1.82
CA HIS A 308 -5.54 8.30 -1.61
C HIS A 308 -4.66 9.46 -2.07
N ILE A 309 -5.19 10.29 -2.98
CA ILE A 309 -4.55 11.54 -3.42
C ILE A 309 -4.69 12.62 -2.34
N ASN A 310 -3.56 13.22 -1.98
CA ASN A 310 -3.48 14.34 -1.05
C ASN A 310 -3.06 15.62 -1.77
N PRO A 311 -3.56 16.80 -1.36
CA PRO A 311 -3.14 18.07 -1.95
C PRO A 311 -1.64 18.32 -1.76
N GLY A 312 -0.99 18.85 -2.79
CA GLY A 312 0.39 19.25 -2.74
C GLY A 312 1.29 18.58 -3.78
N SER A 313 2.57 18.87 -3.67
CA SER A 313 3.59 18.29 -4.55
C SER A 313 3.92 16.87 -4.13
N THR A 314 4.06 15.98 -5.11
CA THR A 314 4.52 14.63 -4.89
C THR A 314 5.35 14.12 -6.06
N ILE A 315 5.78 12.87 -5.98
CA ILE A 315 6.55 12.20 -7.03
C ILE A 315 5.83 10.90 -7.37
N SER A 316 5.34 10.80 -8.60
CA SER A 316 4.85 9.51 -9.10
C SER A 316 6.04 8.61 -9.42
N MET A 317 6.02 7.39 -8.90
CA MET A 317 7.01 6.36 -9.20
C MET A 317 6.33 5.01 -9.37
N THR A 318 6.39 4.46 -10.56
CA THR A 318 5.65 3.25 -10.91
C THR A 318 6.44 2.39 -11.88
N GLY A 319 6.10 1.09 -11.93
CA GLY A 319 6.49 0.19 -13.03
C GLY A 319 5.67 0.41 -14.31
N ASP A 320 4.85 1.46 -14.39
CA ASP A 320 4.00 1.82 -15.54
C ASP A 320 4.58 3.02 -16.29
N THR A 321 5.53 2.78 -17.18
CA THR A 321 6.14 3.82 -18.02
C THR A 321 5.14 4.51 -18.95
N PRO A 322 4.15 3.82 -19.57
CA PRO A 322 3.07 4.47 -20.31
C PRO A 322 2.37 5.59 -19.54
N PHE A 323 2.07 5.35 -18.28
CA PHE A 323 1.48 6.37 -17.39
C PHE A 323 2.44 7.54 -17.14
N SER A 324 3.71 7.28 -16.88
CA SER A 324 4.71 8.33 -16.68
C SER A 324 4.86 9.21 -17.93
N GLN A 325 4.83 8.62 -19.14
CA GLN A 325 4.83 9.38 -20.40
C GLN A 325 3.54 10.18 -20.57
N PHE A 326 2.38 9.63 -20.23
CA PHE A 326 1.10 10.33 -20.27
C PHE A 326 1.14 11.57 -19.38
N LEU A 327 1.62 11.45 -18.14
CA LEU A 327 1.78 12.59 -17.23
C LEU A 327 2.76 13.63 -17.77
N HIS A 328 3.90 13.20 -18.34
CA HIS A 328 4.84 14.12 -18.97
C HIS A 328 4.19 14.90 -20.13
N ASN A 329 3.37 14.25 -20.95
CA ASN A 329 2.67 14.91 -22.04
C ASN A 329 1.70 16.01 -21.57
N ILE A 330 1.12 15.85 -20.38
CA ILE A 330 0.20 16.81 -19.77
C ILE A 330 0.96 17.96 -19.10
N ASN A 331 1.91 17.65 -18.19
CA ASN A 331 2.52 18.64 -17.30
C ASN A 331 3.90 19.14 -17.75
N ARG A 332 4.52 18.47 -18.75
CA ARG A 332 5.87 18.78 -19.28
C ARG A 332 7.01 18.70 -18.27
N ASN A 333 6.79 18.10 -17.10
CA ASN A 333 7.83 17.89 -16.11
C ASN A 333 8.87 16.89 -16.63
N LYS A 334 10.12 17.08 -16.21
CA LYS A 334 11.16 16.06 -16.45
C LYS A 334 10.77 14.75 -15.80
N TRP A 335 11.09 13.66 -16.47
CA TRP A 335 10.86 12.33 -15.96
C TRP A 335 12.04 11.40 -16.22
N TYR A 336 12.07 10.32 -15.49
CA TYR A 336 13.06 9.26 -15.60
C TYR A 336 12.35 7.96 -15.97
N THR A 337 12.98 7.13 -16.79
CA THR A 337 12.49 5.78 -17.09
C THR A 337 13.67 4.82 -17.33
N ALA A 338 13.46 3.55 -16.97
CA ALA A 338 14.39 2.44 -17.22
C ALA A 338 13.71 1.31 -18.05
N ASP A 339 12.69 1.65 -18.82
CA ASP A 339 11.87 0.70 -19.57
C ASP A 339 12.61 -0.08 -20.65
N CYS A 340 13.71 0.48 -21.16
CA CYS A 340 14.50 -0.17 -22.20
C CYS A 340 15.38 -1.33 -21.69
N GLU A 341 15.58 -1.42 -20.37
CA GLU A 341 16.56 -2.34 -19.78
C GLU A 341 15.91 -3.51 -19.03
N LEU A 342 14.62 -3.42 -18.73
CA LEU A 342 13.93 -4.36 -17.86
C LEU A 342 12.63 -4.84 -18.50
N GLU A 343 12.26 -6.08 -18.22
CA GLU A 343 10.92 -6.61 -18.51
C GLU A 343 9.84 -5.74 -17.81
N SER A 344 10.11 -5.36 -16.56
CA SER A 344 9.30 -4.42 -15.80
C SER A 344 9.95 -3.06 -15.81
N SER A 345 9.24 -2.06 -16.30
CA SER A 345 9.75 -0.70 -16.35
C SER A 345 9.71 0.00 -14.98
N CYS A 346 10.40 1.13 -14.93
CA CYS A 346 10.41 2.02 -13.78
C CYS A 346 10.35 3.45 -14.30
N GLY A 347 9.24 4.15 -14.02
CA GLY A 347 9.06 5.55 -14.36
C GLY A 347 8.95 6.41 -13.10
N VAL A 348 9.57 7.60 -13.12
CA VAL A 348 9.53 8.57 -12.03
C VAL A 348 9.29 9.95 -12.60
N ILE A 349 8.25 10.64 -12.11
CA ILE A 349 7.88 11.99 -12.54
C ILE A 349 7.33 12.82 -11.37
N PRO A 350 7.82 14.07 -11.16
CA PRO A 350 7.21 15.00 -10.21
C PRO A 350 5.83 15.44 -10.68
N ILE A 351 4.88 15.45 -9.76
CA ILE A 351 3.50 15.92 -9.99
C ILE A 351 3.04 16.80 -8.84
N GLU A 352 1.95 17.54 -9.04
CA GLU A 352 1.33 18.35 -8.01
C GLU A 352 -0.19 18.24 -8.10
N TYR A 353 -0.83 17.88 -6.98
CA TYR A 353 -2.28 17.83 -6.87
C TYR A 353 -2.82 19.13 -6.25
N ARG A 354 -3.70 19.80 -6.98
CA ARG A 354 -4.31 21.09 -6.59
C ARG A 354 -5.85 21.01 -6.65
N PRO A 355 -6.50 20.22 -5.79
CA PRO A 355 -7.94 20.00 -5.86
C PRO A 355 -8.76 21.30 -5.71
N GLN A 356 -8.25 22.32 -5.02
CA GLN A 356 -8.91 23.61 -4.89
C GLN A 356 -8.87 24.46 -6.19
N ARG A 357 -8.05 24.07 -7.17
CA ARG A 357 -7.84 24.84 -8.43
C ARG A 357 -8.09 24.03 -9.69
N SER A 358 -8.23 22.74 -9.58
CA SER A 358 -8.38 21.81 -10.69
C SER A 358 -9.54 20.88 -10.43
N LEU A 359 -10.57 20.95 -11.26
CA LEU A 359 -11.71 20.04 -11.21
C LEU A 359 -11.26 18.58 -11.32
N ILE A 360 -10.29 18.27 -12.18
CA ILE A 360 -9.74 16.91 -12.31
C ILE A 360 -9.16 16.44 -10.98
N ASN A 361 -8.31 17.26 -10.34
CA ASN A 361 -7.73 16.85 -9.05
C ASN A 361 -8.78 16.80 -7.92
N ALA A 362 -9.83 17.63 -7.98
CA ALA A 362 -10.95 17.58 -7.04
C ALA A 362 -11.72 16.25 -7.16
N VAL A 363 -12.03 15.84 -8.39
CA VAL A 363 -12.67 14.53 -8.65
C VAL A 363 -11.76 13.38 -8.20
N GLN A 364 -10.47 13.42 -8.51
CA GLN A 364 -9.52 12.42 -8.06
C GLN A 364 -9.48 12.29 -6.53
N TRP A 365 -9.45 13.39 -5.82
CA TRP A 365 -9.49 13.41 -4.36
C TRP A 365 -10.82 12.85 -3.81
N ALA A 366 -11.94 13.21 -4.43
CA ALA A 366 -13.26 12.72 -4.04
C ALA A 366 -13.41 11.21 -4.23
N ILE A 367 -12.95 10.66 -5.36
CA ILE A 367 -12.96 9.23 -5.66
C ILE A 367 -12.31 8.41 -4.54
N ALA A 368 -11.23 8.88 -3.97
CA ALA A 368 -10.56 8.17 -2.89
C ALA A 368 -11.46 8.04 -1.65
N LEU A 369 -12.15 9.11 -1.25
CA LEU A 369 -13.08 9.10 -0.12
C LEU A 369 -14.34 8.28 -0.44
N GLU A 370 -14.83 8.33 -1.67
CA GLU A 370 -15.97 7.51 -2.11
C GLU A 370 -15.69 6.02 -1.92
N TRP A 371 -14.48 5.54 -2.26
CA TRP A 371 -14.12 4.15 -2.04
C TRP A 371 -14.31 3.71 -0.59
N TYR A 372 -13.82 4.47 0.38
CA TYR A 372 -14.02 4.12 1.80
C TYR A 372 -15.48 4.20 2.20
N LEU A 373 -16.17 5.25 1.80
CA LEU A 373 -17.51 5.56 2.31
C LEU A 373 -18.61 4.68 1.67
N LEU A 374 -18.40 4.18 0.46
CA LEU A 374 -19.36 3.32 -0.25
C LEU A 374 -19.14 1.83 0.00
N MET A 375 -17.93 1.42 0.39
CA MET A 375 -17.67 0.00 0.73
C MET A 375 -18.48 -0.43 1.95
N GLU A 376 -19.28 -1.49 1.80
CA GLU A 376 -20.11 -2.02 2.89
C GLU A 376 -19.26 -2.70 3.97
N ASP A 377 -18.27 -3.50 3.55
CA ASP A 377 -17.36 -4.20 4.45
C ASP A 377 -15.99 -3.50 4.54
N PRO A 378 -15.69 -2.81 5.66
CA PRO A 378 -14.40 -2.13 5.84
C PRO A 378 -13.19 -3.08 5.88
N TRP A 379 -13.40 -4.40 6.04
CA TRP A 379 -12.33 -5.40 5.98
C TRP A 379 -11.77 -5.62 4.58
N ARG A 380 -12.43 -5.10 3.55
CA ARG A 380 -12.05 -5.28 2.16
C ARG A 380 -11.54 -4.01 1.46
N VAL A 381 -11.48 -2.90 2.20
CA VAL A 381 -10.90 -1.64 1.71
C VAL A 381 -9.79 -1.17 2.63
N ILE A 382 -8.59 -1.00 2.13
CA ILE A 382 -7.40 -0.68 2.93
C ILE A 382 -6.96 0.76 2.68
N MET A 383 -6.63 1.46 3.77
CA MET A 383 -6.14 2.83 3.68
C MET A 383 -4.67 2.85 3.29
N THR A 384 -4.39 3.43 2.11
CA THR A 384 -3.05 3.74 1.62
C THR A 384 -3.07 5.06 0.87
N SER A 385 -1.91 5.65 0.64
CA SER A 385 -1.71 6.74 -0.33
C SER A 385 -0.90 6.29 -1.55
N ASP A 386 -0.59 5.01 -1.64
CA ASP A 386 0.37 4.52 -2.63
C ASP A 386 1.66 5.35 -2.58
N HIS A 387 2.14 5.56 -1.33
CA HIS A 387 3.25 6.47 -1.03
C HIS A 387 4.42 6.28 -2.01
N PRO A 388 4.89 7.33 -2.71
CA PRO A 388 4.45 8.71 -2.65
C PRO A 388 3.46 9.13 -3.76
N ASN A 389 2.93 8.20 -4.57
CA ASN A 389 2.17 8.49 -5.79
C ASN A 389 0.93 9.38 -5.54
N GLY A 390 0.09 9.04 -4.58
CA GLY A 390 -1.06 9.86 -4.16
C GLY A 390 -0.69 10.95 -3.15
N GLY A 391 0.45 10.78 -2.48
CA GLY A 391 0.94 11.66 -1.44
C GLY A 391 1.80 10.91 -0.43
N ALA A 392 2.48 11.65 0.43
CA ALA A 392 3.31 11.05 1.45
C ALA A 392 2.46 10.44 2.58
N PHE A 393 2.93 9.33 3.17
CA PHE A 393 2.22 8.62 4.23
C PHE A 393 1.92 9.47 5.49
N TYR A 394 2.64 10.54 5.72
CA TYR A 394 2.35 11.44 6.85
C TYR A 394 1.08 12.26 6.68
N HIS A 395 0.37 12.14 5.55
CA HIS A 395 -1.01 12.63 5.39
C HIS A 395 -2.08 11.65 5.92
N TYR A 396 -1.71 10.45 6.36
CA TYR A 396 -2.68 9.48 6.89
C TYR A 396 -3.56 10.02 8.03
N PRO A 397 -3.05 10.82 8.98
CA PRO A 397 -3.90 11.47 9.99
C PRO A 397 -5.00 12.36 9.42
N GLU A 398 -4.72 13.13 8.35
CA GLU A 398 -5.72 13.95 7.67
C GLU A 398 -6.78 13.08 6.98
N ILE A 399 -6.37 11.99 6.30
CA ILE A 399 -7.31 11.04 5.67
C ILE A 399 -8.23 10.44 6.73
N ILE A 400 -7.70 10.03 7.88
CA ILE A 400 -8.47 9.50 9.00
C ILE A 400 -9.50 10.54 9.47
N TYR A 401 -9.11 11.81 9.61
CA TYR A 401 -10.03 12.86 10.02
C TYR A 401 -11.14 13.09 8.99
N LEU A 402 -10.82 13.11 7.69
CA LEU A 402 -11.81 13.21 6.62
C LEU A 402 -12.83 12.06 6.63
N LEU A 403 -12.43 10.87 7.07
CA LEU A 403 -13.32 9.72 7.20
C LEU A 403 -14.17 9.77 8.48
N MET A 404 -13.64 10.32 9.57
CA MET A 404 -14.30 10.34 10.89
C MET A 404 -15.19 11.55 11.14
N ASP A 405 -15.06 12.61 10.33
CA ASP A 405 -15.80 13.87 10.55
C ASP A 405 -16.34 14.40 9.21
N LYS A 406 -17.66 14.29 9.06
CA LYS A 406 -18.38 14.78 7.87
C LYS A 406 -18.24 16.29 7.72
N ASN A 407 -18.29 17.06 8.82
CA ASN A 407 -18.22 18.51 8.75
C ASN A 407 -16.84 18.96 8.25
N PHE A 408 -15.77 18.35 8.75
CA PHE A 408 -14.42 18.58 8.25
C PHE A 408 -14.30 18.24 6.76
N ARG A 409 -14.85 17.10 6.32
CA ARG A 409 -14.89 16.68 4.92
C ARG A 409 -15.66 17.68 4.04
N GLN A 410 -16.82 18.16 4.50
CA GLN A 410 -17.65 19.14 3.78
C GLN A 410 -16.96 20.52 3.71
N GLU A 411 -16.26 20.95 4.76
CA GLU A 411 -15.44 22.16 4.75
C GLU A 411 -14.34 22.04 3.67
N PHE A 412 -13.67 20.90 3.61
CA PHE A 412 -12.63 20.64 2.59
C PHE A 412 -13.21 20.71 1.18
N LEU A 413 -14.36 20.05 0.97
CA LEU A 413 -15.08 20.03 -0.31
C LEU A 413 -15.55 21.44 -0.72
N SER A 414 -15.95 22.28 0.22
CA SER A 414 -16.41 23.65 -0.04
C SER A 414 -15.34 24.57 -0.66
N ARG A 415 -14.08 24.21 -0.55
CA ARG A 415 -12.94 24.95 -1.10
C ARG A 415 -12.59 24.54 -2.53
N MET A 416 -13.28 23.54 -3.09
CA MET A 416 -13.06 22.99 -4.43
C MET A 416 -14.01 23.61 -5.44
N PRO A 417 -13.77 23.42 -6.77
CA PRO A 417 -14.70 23.85 -7.81
C PRO A 417 -16.12 23.31 -7.58
N GLU A 418 -17.16 24.13 -7.77
CA GLU A 418 -18.56 23.72 -7.52
C GLU A 418 -18.99 22.53 -8.36
N GLU A 419 -18.45 22.40 -9.56
CA GLU A 419 -18.75 21.34 -10.51
C GLU A 419 -18.40 19.94 -9.99
N ILE A 420 -17.64 19.84 -8.89
CA ILE A 420 -17.34 18.56 -8.23
C ILE A 420 -18.62 17.81 -7.84
N ARG A 421 -19.69 18.53 -7.45
CA ARG A 421 -20.98 17.96 -7.06
C ARG A 421 -21.71 17.23 -8.19
N GLU A 422 -21.40 17.57 -9.43
CA GLU A 422 -21.94 16.91 -10.62
C GLU A 422 -21.08 15.73 -11.08
N ARG A 423 -19.84 15.64 -10.55
CA ARG A 423 -18.80 14.69 -10.99
C ARG A 423 -18.49 13.60 -9.97
N SER A 424 -19.07 13.70 -8.78
CA SER A 424 -18.77 12.85 -7.62
C SER A 424 -20.00 12.79 -6.72
N VAL A 425 -20.23 11.66 -6.07
CA VAL A 425 -21.32 11.48 -5.09
C VAL A 425 -20.90 11.85 -3.67
N LEU A 426 -19.64 12.24 -3.47
CA LEU A 426 -19.05 12.48 -2.14
C LEU A 426 -19.85 13.50 -1.31
N ALA A 427 -20.41 14.52 -1.96
CA ALA A 427 -21.17 15.58 -1.29
C ALA A 427 -22.41 15.04 -0.54
N ASP A 428 -22.99 13.94 -1.02
CA ASP A 428 -24.22 13.33 -0.52
C ASP A 428 -23.95 12.20 0.50
N LEU A 429 -22.68 11.83 0.71
CA LEU A 429 -22.33 10.74 1.61
C LEU A 429 -22.30 11.19 3.07
N GLU A 430 -23.18 10.57 3.86
CA GLU A 430 -23.39 10.89 5.29
C GLU A 430 -22.50 10.05 6.23
N ARG A 431 -21.95 8.92 5.73
CA ARG A 431 -21.19 7.95 6.55
C ARG A 431 -19.97 8.60 7.19
N GLU A 432 -19.73 8.25 8.44
CA GLU A 432 -18.52 8.53 9.20
C GLU A 432 -17.93 7.22 9.73
N TYR A 433 -16.63 7.16 9.79
CA TYR A 433 -15.92 6.02 10.37
C TYR A 433 -15.73 6.19 11.88
N SER A 434 -15.98 5.13 12.62
CA SER A 434 -15.64 5.04 14.03
C SER A 434 -14.15 4.71 14.24
N LEU A 435 -13.64 4.89 15.47
CA LEU A 435 -12.27 4.43 15.82
C LEU A 435 -12.08 2.93 15.55
N TYR A 436 -13.14 2.15 15.69
CA TYR A 436 -13.11 0.72 15.40
C TYR A 436 -12.90 0.44 13.90
N GLU A 437 -13.63 1.13 13.03
CA GLU A 437 -13.46 1.01 11.57
C GLU A 437 -12.10 1.55 11.10
N ILE A 438 -11.59 2.64 11.71
CA ILE A 438 -10.22 3.11 11.46
C ILE A 438 -9.21 2.03 11.85
N ALA A 439 -9.39 1.34 12.98
CA ALA A 439 -8.53 0.23 13.36
C ALA A 439 -8.65 -0.96 12.38
N ILE A 440 -9.81 -1.16 11.73
CA ILE A 440 -9.95 -2.15 10.66
C ILE A 440 -9.09 -1.75 9.47
N ILE A 441 -9.36 -0.61 8.83
CA ILE A 441 -8.78 -0.26 7.52
C ILE A 441 -7.28 0.06 7.55
N THR A 442 -6.72 0.32 8.73
CA THR A 442 -5.30 0.71 8.91
C THR A 442 -4.45 -0.32 9.63
N ARG A 443 -5.04 -1.36 10.22
CA ARG A 443 -4.32 -2.36 11.04
C ARG A 443 -4.81 -3.78 10.79
N ALA A 444 -6.05 -4.09 11.16
CA ALA A 444 -6.57 -5.46 11.13
C ALA A 444 -6.80 -5.97 9.71
N ALA A 445 -7.42 -5.18 8.83
CA ALA A 445 -7.67 -5.55 7.45
C ALA A 445 -6.38 -5.72 6.63
N PRO A 446 -5.41 -4.78 6.63
CA PRO A 446 -4.15 -5.01 5.91
C PRO A 446 -3.40 -6.23 6.44
N ALA A 447 -3.35 -6.50 7.75
CA ALA A 447 -2.75 -7.73 8.28
C ALA A 447 -3.46 -8.99 7.75
N ARG A 448 -4.81 -9.00 7.76
CA ARG A 448 -5.63 -10.11 7.26
C ARG A 448 -5.41 -10.34 5.76
N VAL A 449 -5.43 -9.29 4.96
CA VAL A 449 -5.24 -9.35 3.50
C VAL A 449 -3.82 -9.80 3.14
N LEU A 450 -2.82 -9.38 3.92
CA LEU A 450 -1.44 -9.86 3.79
C LEU A 450 -1.24 -11.30 4.32
N GLY A 451 -2.18 -11.85 5.08
CA GLY A 451 -2.03 -13.16 5.72
C GLY A 451 -1.04 -13.17 6.90
N MET A 452 -0.78 -12.01 7.51
CA MET A 452 0.10 -11.85 8.66
C MET A 452 -0.64 -12.17 9.96
N LYS A 453 -0.58 -13.42 10.39
CA LYS A 453 -1.35 -13.93 11.56
C LYS A 453 -0.95 -13.32 12.88
N GLU A 454 0.30 -12.87 13.02
CA GLU A 454 0.86 -12.30 14.25
C GLU A 454 0.78 -10.77 14.32
N LYS A 455 0.10 -10.14 13.35
CA LYS A 455 0.03 -8.70 13.17
C LYS A 455 -1.42 -8.17 13.14
N GLY A 456 -1.57 -6.87 13.33
CA GLY A 456 -2.87 -6.19 13.20
C GLY A 456 -3.87 -6.51 14.29
N HIS A 457 -3.44 -7.13 15.38
CA HIS A 457 -4.27 -7.44 16.55
C HIS A 457 -3.47 -7.42 17.86
N LEU A 458 -4.20 -7.43 18.98
CA LEU A 458 -3.65 -7.41 20.34
C LEU A 458 -4.00 -8.68 21.13
N GLY A 459 -4.40 -9.73 20.45
CA GLY A 459 -4.66 -11.06 21.04
C GLY A 459 -3.38 -11.80 21.41
N MET A 460 -3.53 -12.89 22.18
CA MET A 460 -2.39 -13.74 22.58
C MET A 460 -1.61 -14.25 21.36
N GLY A 461 -0.29 -14.18 21.45
CA GLY A 461 0.64 -14.61 20.40
C GLY A 461 0.92 -13.52 19.35
N ALA A 462 0.18 -12.40 19.33
CA ALA A 462 0.49 -11.28 18.48
C ALA A 462 1.83 -10.64 18.87
N HIS A 463 2.55 -10.12 17.88
CA HIS A 463 3.66 -9.22 18.16
C HIS A 463 3.16 -8.01 18.95
N ALA A 464 3.88 -7.62 19.98
CA ALA A 464 3.53 -6.46 20.79
C ALA A 464 3.88 -5.14 20.06
N ASP A 465 3.31 -4.99 18.88
CA ASP A 465 3.30 -3.77 18.09
C ASP A 465 2.05 -2.99 18.45
N ILE A 466 2.19 -1.95 19.26
CA ILE A 466 1.08 -1.26 19.90
C ILE A 466 1.22 0.25 19.71
N THR A 467 0.14 0.92 19.34
CA THR A 467 0.10 2.38 19.28
C THR A 467 -0.94 2.91 20.25
N ILE A 468 -0.55 3.91 21.05
CA ILE A 468 -1.38 4.52 22.08
C ILE A 468 -1.54 6.00 21.80
N TYR A 469 -2.79 6.47 21.71
CA TYR A 469 -3.14 7.83 21.35
C TYR A 469 -3.82 8.54 22.51
N ALA A 470 -3.46 9.82 22.73
CA ALA A 470 -4.23 10.72 23.57
C ALA A 470 -5.51 11.13 22.82
N PRO A 471 -6.72 10.88 23.36
CA PRO A 471 -7.95 11.30 22.70
C PRO A 471 -8.00 12.81 22.50
N GLN A 472 -8.31 13.25 21.28
CA GLN A 472 -8.47 14.66 20.92
C GLN A 472 -9.73 14.84 20.05
N GLN A 473 -10.35 16.02 20.11
CA GLN A 473 -11.46 16.36 19.21
C GLN A 473 -10.97 16.47 17.77
N ASN A 474 -9.83 17.14 17.57
CA ASN A 474 -9.14 17.14 16.29
C ASN A 474 -8.51 15.76 16.07
N ARG A 475 -9.13 14.95 15.21
CA ARG A 475 -8.66 13.58 14.92
C ARG A 475 -7.33 13.56 14.17
N GLN A 476 -7.03 14.57 13.37
CA GLN A 476 -5.73 14.69 12.72
C GLN A 476 -4.61 14.80 13.77
N GLU A 477 -4.71 15.74 14.70
CA GLU A 477 -3.72 15.91 15.76
C GLU A 477 -3.56 14.66 16.63
N MET A 478 -4.68 13.94 16.90
CA MET A 478 -4.66 12.68 17.63
C MET A 478 -3.77 11.65 16.96
N PHE A 479 -3.89 11.47 15.64
CA PHE A 479 -3.18 10.45 14.89
C PHE A 479 -1.79 10.89 14.39
N GLU A 480 -1.54 12.19 14.27
CA GLU A 480 -0.20 12.73 13.90
C GLU A 480 0.84 12.49 15.00
N ARG A 481 0.42 12.46 16.26
CA ARG A 481 1.35 12.38 17.39
C ARG A 481 0.91 11.35 18.43
N PRO A 482 1.16 10.05 18.17
CA PRO A 482 0.93 9.00 19.17
C PRO A 482 1.66 9.33 20.48
N ARG A 483 1.00 9.07 21.59
CA ARG A 483 1.63 9.21 22.92
C ARG A 483 2.75 8.20 23.09
N TRP A 484 2.49 6.93 22.73
CA TRP A 484 3.49 5.86 22.80
C TRP A 484 3.33 4.90 21.61
N VAL A 485 4.45 4.48 21.05
CA VAL A 485 4.50 3.39 20.07
C VAL A 485 5.46 2.32 20.57
N PHE A 486 4.97 1.10 20.59
CA PHE A 486 5.76 -0.09 20.93
C PHE A 486 5.98 -0.92 19.68
N LYS A 487 7.20 -1.36 19.51
CA LYS A 487 7.60 -2.33 18.49
C LYS A 487 8.20 -3.55 19.17
N ASP A 488 7.59 -4.74 18.97
CA ASP A 488 7.98 -5.96 19.68
C ASP A 488 8.11 -5.74 21.20
N GLY A 489 7.17 -4.98 21.79
CA GLY A 489 7.10 -4.69 23.22
C GLY A 489 8.13 -3.68 23.75
N GLN A 490 8.97 -3.11 22.88
CA GLN A 490 9.89 -2.04 23.23
C GLN A 490 9.30 -0.69 22.87
N LEU A 491 9.43 0.29 23.76
CA LEU A 491 8.99 1.66 23.52
C LEU A 491 9.92 2.32 22.49
N VAL A 492 9.44 2.55 21.29
CA VAL A 492 10.24 3.14 20.19
C VAL A 492 9.91 4.60 19.92
N VAL A 493 8.70 5.05 20.30
CA VAL A 493 8.29 6.46 20.17
C VAL A 493 7.53 6.89 21.44
N GLU A 494 7.85 8.09 21.94
CA GLU A 494 7.09 8.79 22.97
C GLU A 494 6.86 10.23 22.53
N ASP A 495 5.60 10.70 22.53
CA ASP A 495 5.19 12.04 22.07
C ASP A 495 5.75 12.42 20.69
N GLY A 496 5.78 11.47 19.76
CA GLY A 496 6.31 11.65 18.41
C GLY A 496 7.85 11.62 18.30
N GLU A 497 8.57 11.48 19.42
CA GLU A 497 10.04 11.45 19.46
C GLU A 497 10.55 10.01 19.56
N ILE A 498 11.58 9.69 18.77
CA ILE A 498 12.20 8.37 18.76
C ILE A 498 12.97 8.13 20.07
N GLN A 499 12.66 7.01 20.75
CA GLN A 499 13.24 6.61 22.03
C GLN A 499 14.24 5.47 21.90
N GLU A 500 14.11 4.64 20.87
CA GLU A 500 14.92 3.45 20.68
C GLU A 500 15.18 3.24 19.19
N HIS A 501 16.41 2.82 18.86
CA HIS A 501 16.75 2.39 17.51
C HIS A 501 16.80 0.87 17.46
N GLN A 502 15.93 0.27 16.67
CA GLN A 502 15.95 -1.17 16.40
C GLN A 502 15.63 -1.45 14.93
N PHE A 503 15.92 -2.65 14.49
CA PHE A 503 15.55 -3.13 13.16
C PHE A 503 14.34 -4.06 13.29
N GLY A 504 13.37 -3.87 12.40
CA GLY A 504 12.27 -4.81 12.24
C GLY A 504 12.65 -6.00 11.35
N ARG A 505 11.73 -6.93 11.21
CA ARG A 505 11.88 -8.14 10.38
C ARG A 505 11.67 -7.81 8.90
N THR A 506 12.25 -8.64 8.03
CA THR A 506 11.92 -8.65 6.61
C THR A 506 11.05 -9.87 6.31
N TYR A 507 9.84 -9.65 5.77
CA TYR A 507 8.89 -10.69 5.41
C TYR A 507 9.06 -11.10 3.94
N TYR A 508 9.07 -12.40 3.69
CA TYR A 508 9.08 -12.99 2.34
C TYR A 508 8.39 -14.34 2.36
N THR A 509 8.08 -14.88 1.19
CA THR A 509 7.52 -16.22 1.03
C THR A 509 8.50 -17.13 0.30
N ALA A 510 8.43 -18.41 0.61
CA ALA A 510 9.20 -19.47 -0.05
C ALA A 510 8.25 -20.66 -0.28
N PRO A 511 7.35 -20.55 -1.28
CA PRO A 511 6.43 -21.64 -1.58
C PRO A 511 7.17 -22.82 -2.19
N ASP A 512 6.72 -24.03 -1.86
CA ASP A 512 7.26 -25.25 -2.45
C ASP A 512 6.96 -25.30 -3.96
N PHE A 513 7.89 -25.82 -4.74
CA PHE A 513 7.72 -26.06 -6.18
C PHE A 513 8.44 -27.32 -6.63
N ASP A 514 8.03 -27.84 -7.79
CA ASP A 514 8.66 -29.03 -8.39
C ASP A 514 10.07 -28.71 -8.90
N GLN A 515 11.07 -29.28 -8.26
CA GLN A 515 12.50 -29.08 -8.57
C GLN A 515 12.89 -29.62 -9.96
N GLU A 516 12.08 -30.47 -10.60
CA GLU A 516 12.33 -30.95 -11.97
C GLU A 516 12.29 -29.81 -13.00
N PHE A 517 11.61 -28.70 -12.69
CA PHE A 517 11.60 -27.49 -13.52
C PHE A 517 12.86 -26.61 -13.39
N LEU A 518 13.68 -26.82 -12.37
CA LEU A 518 14.85 -25.97 -12.13
C LEU A 518 15.85 -25.92 -13.29
N PRO A 519 16.18 -27.02 -13.98
CA PRO A 519 17.01 -26.97 -15.21
C PRO A 519 16.39 -26.12 -16.32
N GLN A 520 15.08 -26.22 -16.53
CA GLN A 520 14.37 -25.43 -17.53
C GLN A 520 14.40 -23.93 -17.22
N ILE A 521 14.22 -23.56 -15.94
CA ILE A 521 14.32 -22.17 -15.50
C ILE A 521 15.74 -21.63 -15.72
N LYS A 522 16.78 -22.41 -15.38
CA LYS A 522 18.18 -22.01 -15.59
C LYS A 522 18.51 -21.85 -17.07
N ASN A 523 18.12 -22.79 -17.89
CA ASN A 523 18.39 -22.74 -19.34
C ASN A 523 17.70 -21.55 -20.02
N TRP A 524 16.60 -21.03 -19.47
CA TRP A 524 15.94 -19.82 -19.98
C TRP A 524 16.86 -18.61 -20.01
N PHE A 525 17.80 -18.52 -19.10
CA PHE A 525 18.74 -17.40 -18.99
C PHE A 525 20.06 -17.67 -19.74
N ASP A 526 20.25 -18.89 -20.22
CA ASP A 526 21.45 -19.31 -20.96
C ASP A 526 21.24 -19.27 -22.49
N ASP A 527 20.00 -19.25 -22.96
CA ASP A 527 19.60 -19.11 -24.36
C ASP A 527 19.40 -17.64 -24.78
#